data_a969cd92af665883b6544ccf303485a5
#
_entry.id   a969cd92af665883b6544ccf303485a5
#
_cell.length_a   1.000
_cell.length_b   1.000
_cell.length_c   1.000
_cell.angle_alpha   90.00
_cell.angle_beta   90.00
_cell.angle_gamma   90.00
#
_symmetry.space_group_name_H-M   'P 1'
#
loop_
_entity.id
_entity.type
_entity.pdbx_description
1 polymer ?
#
loop_
_entity_poly.entity_id
_entity_poly.type
_entity_poly.pdbx_seq_one_letter_code
_entity_poly.pdbx_strand_id
1 'polypeptide(L)'
;GVISAVGDGVEEWRVGDEVMCAPTAPCGECPLCRRGLSNLCNLCMDGLILGAFAEKVRVPAHIVKRNLYSKPEHLDFFEAALMEPLACAVYGQQMLPSVAGRSVAIVGAGPIGLLHQMLVVNGRPSQLLMFGRRAARLELAEQIGADEVVDTDVETDLVSAIERRTGGHGAEIVIECTGQPEVWRESILGTAKDGTTLLFGGCSSGTKVPFPMQRLWDRRLTVFGVFHFTPEAVAEAREYLCSGRLPVEHLVTEVRPMSDYQAIFSDLAAGKAVKYGIEPWS
;
A
#
# COMPACT_ATOMS: atom_id res chain seq x y z
N GLY A 1 4.85 17.55 -7.26
CA GLY A 1 4.61 19.00 -7.31
C GLY A 1 5.81 19.74 -7.85
N VAL A 2 5.71 21.09 -7.91
CA VAL A 2 6.78 21.97 -8.38
C VAL A 2 7.26 22.85 -7.23
N ILE A 3 8.56 22.98 -7.05
CA ILE A 3 9.15 23.83 -6.01
C ILE A 3 8.86 25.29 -6.32
N SER A 4 8.14 25.98 -5.44
CA SER A 4 7.80 27.40 -5.58
C SER A 4 8.70 28.33 -4.75
N ALA A 5 9.34 27.80 -3.70
CA ALA A 5 10.31 28.50 -2.86
C ALA A 5 11.24 27.49 -2.18
N VAL A 6 12.46 27.95 -1.88
CA VAL A 6 13.47 27.16 -1.15
C VAL A 6 13.83 27.91 0.13
N GLY A 7 13.99 27.19 1.23
CA GLY A 7 14.46 27.73 2.50
C GLY A 7 15.97 27.91 2.56
N ASP A 8 16.45 28.64 3.58
CA ASP A 8 17.87 28.85 3.83
C ASP A 8 18.61 27.52 4.02
N GLY A 9 19.76 27.38 3.37
CA GLY A 9 20.62 26.19 3.48
C GLY A 9 20.17 24.98 2.65
N VAL A 10 19.16 25.13 1.79
CA VAL A 10 18.77 24.11 0.79
C VAL A 10 19.51 24.40 -0.51
N GLU A 11 20.58 23.68 -0.79
CA GLU A 11 21.47 23.91 -1.95
C GLU A 11 21.18 22.96 -3.12
N GLU A 12 20.55 21.80 -2.84
CA GLU A 12 20.32 20.74 -3.81
C GLU A 12 19.10 20.99 -4.70
N TRP A 13 18.22 21.92 -4.33
CA TRP A 13 16.92 22.16 -4.98
C TRP A 13 16.77 23.62 -5.40
N ARG A 14 16.02 23.83 -6.48
CA ARG A 14 15.75 25.15 -7.06
C ARG A 14 14.25 25.34 -7.31
N VAL A 15 13.84 26.60 -7.34
CA VAL A 15 12.49 26.96 -7.79
C VAL A 15 12.30 26.50 -9.24
N GLY A 16 11.19 25.83 -9.51
CA GLY A 16 10.88 25.23 -10.79
C GLY A 16 11.19 23.75 -10.90
N ASP A 17 11.96 23.15 -9.97
CA ASP A 17 12.22 21.71 -9.97
C ASP A 17 10.92 20.93 -9.75
N GLU A 18 10.69 19.92 -10.59
CA GLU A 18 9.60 18.96 -10.43
C GLU A 18 10.00 17.85 -9.46
N VAL A 19 9.20 17.64 -8.44
CA VAL A 19 9.54 16.73 -7.33
C VAL A 19 8.39 15.82 -6.96
N MET A 20 8.76 14.67 -6.37
CA MET A 20 7.89 13.72 -5.69
C MET A 20 8.40 13.51 -4.26
N CYS A 21 7.49 13.42 -3.30
CA CYS A 21 7.83 13.46 -1.88
C CYS A 21 6.96 12.48 -1.08
N ALA A 22 7.58 11.76 -0.13
CA ALA A 22 6.82 11.09 0.91
C ALA A 22 6.56 12.05 2.07
N PRO A 23 5.42 11.93 2.81
CA PRO A 23 5.00 12.92 3.80
C PRO A 23 5.77 12.84 5.13
N THR A 24 6.67 11.88 5.30
CA THR A 24 7.41 11.65 6.53
C THR A 24 8.85 11.25 6.25
N ALA A 25 9.72 11.43 7.24
CA ALA A 25 11.06 10.85 7.24
C ALA A 25 11.55 10.63 8.69
N PRO A 26 12.36 9.59 8.95
CA PRO A 26 12.94 9.33 10.26
C PRO A 26 14.07 10.31 10.59
N CYS A 27 14.42 10.45 11.88
CA CYS A 27 15.55 11.29 12.28
C CYS A 27 16.91 10.68 11.87
N GLY A 28 17.02 9.35 11.77
CA GLY A 28 18.23 8.63 11.41
C GLY A 28 19.19 8.36 12.60
N GLU A 29 18.93 8.88 13.79
CA GLU A 29 19.88 8.83 14.93
C GLU A 29 19.31 8.26 16.24
N CYS A 30 17.98 8.15 16.36
CA CYS A 30 17.36 7.57 17.55
C CYS A 30 17.65 6.06 17.67
N PRO A 31 17.42 5.45 18.85
CA PRO A 31 17.67 4.01 19.04
C PRO A 31 16.95 3.11 18.05
N LEU A 32 15.76 3.48 17.60
CA LEU A 32 14.99 2.72 16.59
C LEU A 32 15.68 2.81 15.23
N CYS A 33 16.03 4.01 14.79
CA CYS A 33 16.75 4.20 13.51
C CYS A 33 18.07 3.44 13.48
N ARG A 34 18.86 3.47 14.57
CA ARG A 34 20.14 2.74 14.65
C ARG A 34 19.98 1.22 14.60
N ARG A 35 18.80 0.70 14.89
CA ARG A 35 18.45 -0.72 14.80
C ARG A 35 17.81 -1.11 13.47
N GLY A 36 17.72 -0.18 12.49
CA GLY A 36 17.06 -0.41 11.22
C GLY A 36 15.51 -0.35 11.28
N LEU A 37 14.96 0.10 12.40
CA LEU A 37 13.50 0.24 12.61
C LEU A 37 13.08 1.70 12.40
N SER A 38 13.52 2.28 11.29
CA SER A 38 13.34 3.70 10.98
C SER A 38 11.86 4.10 10.80
N ASN A 39 11.03 3.17 10.33
CA ASN A 39 9.58 3.32 10.22
C ASN A 39 8.86 3.54 11.56
N LEU A 40 9.47 3.13 12.68
CA LEU A 40 8.96 3.31 14.04
C LEU A 40 9.55 4.53 14.75
N CYS A 41 10.32 5.38 14.05
CA CYS A 41 10.86 6.61 14.59
C CYS A 41 9.72 7.60 14.93
N ASN A 42 9.72 8.16 16.13
CA ASN A 42 8.69 9.11 16.54
C ASN A 42 8.58 10.30 15.59
N LEU A 43 9.72 10.78 15.04
CA LEU A 43 9.70 11.89 14.10
C LEU A 43 8.88 11.61 12.84
N CYS A 44 8.72 10.35 12.44
CA CYS A 44 7.85 10.02 11.30
C CYS A 44 6.42 10.50 11.52
N MET A 45 5.89 10.38 12.74
CA MET A 45 4.52 10.82 13.06
C MET A 45 4.49 12.27 13.56
N ASP A 46 5.46 12.67 14.40
CA ASP A 46 5.53 14.03 14.97
C ASP A 46 5.91 15.08 13.92
N GLY A 47 6.65 14.69 12.87
CA GLY A 47 7.09 15.55 11.77
C GLY A 47 6.32 15.34 10.45
N LEU A 48 5.18 14.67 10.49
CA LEU A 48 4.34 14.38 9.32
C LEU A 48 3.83 15.67 8.65
N ILE A 49 3.94 15.72 7.32
CA ILE A 49 3.28 16.77 6.52
C ILE A 49 1.79 16.46 6.48
N LEU A 50 0.99 17.39 7.01
CA LEU A 50 -0.46 17.41 6.89
C LEU A 50 -0.89 18.52 5.92
N GLY A 51 -2.08 18.37 5.32
CA GLY A 51 -2.67 19.41 4.48
C GLY A 51 -2.24 19.35 3.01
N ALA A 52 -2.10 18.15 2.45
CA ALA A 52 -1.80 17.96 1.02
C ALA A 52 -2.96 18.39 0.08
N PHE A 53 -4.20 18.55 0.59
CA PHE A 53 -5.28 19.25 -0.13
C PHE A 53 -5.06 20.76 -0.07
N ALA A 54 -4.04 21.24 -0.73
CA ALA A 54 -3.62 22.63 -0.74
C ALA A 54 -2.81 22.94 -2.00
N GLU A 55 -2.88 24.19 -2.45
CA GLU A 55 -2.08 24.69 -3.57
C GLU A 55 -0.58 24.66 -3.26
N LYS A 56 -0.21 24.86 -1.99
CA LYS A 56 1.18 24.86 -1.54
C LYS A 56 1.31 24.15 -0.20
N VAL A 57 2.37 23.38 -0.06
CA VAL A 57 2.73 22.71 1.15
C VAL A 57 4.20 22.94 1.49
N ARG A 58 4.51 23.18 2.74
CA ARG A 58 5.89 23.30 3.21
C ARG A 58 6.44 21.91 3.55
N VAL A 59 7.54 21.54 2.90
CA VAL A 59 8.25 20.29 3.17
C VAL A 59 9.36 20.57 4.20
N PRO A 60 9.33 19.96 5.40
CA PRO A 60 10.36 20.14 6.42
C PRO A 60 11.72 19.59 6.00
N ALA A 61 12.80 20.20 6.51
CA ALA A 61 14.19 19.87 6.14
C ALA A 61 14.55 18.38 6.30
N HIS A 62 14.04 17.71 7.34
CA HIS A 62 14.32 16.28 7.55
C HIS A 62 13.71 15.38 6.46
N ILE A 63 12.58 15.80 5.87
CA ILE A 63 11.95 15.12 4.74
C ILE A 63 12.68 15.46 3.45
N VAL A 64 13.00 16.74 3.21
CA VAL A 64 13.81 17.18 2.05
C VAL A 64 15.08 16.34 1.94
N LYS A 65 15.77 16.14 3.06
CA LYS A 65 17.04 15.40 3.10
C LYS A 65 16.91 13.91 2.75
N ARG A 66 15.73 13.28 2.92
CA ARG A 66 15.61 11.81 2.89
C ARG A 66 14.60 11.29 1.90
N ASN A 67 13.47 11.97 1.74
CA ASN A 67 12.30 11.48 1.03
C ASN A 67 11.73 12.47 0.01
N LEU A 68 12.53 13.43 -0.44
CA LEU A 68 12.27 14.28 -1.58
C LEU A 68 13.14 13.83 -2.75
N TYR A 69 12.53 13.63 -3.91
CA TYR A 69 13.19 13.12 -5.11
C TYR A 69 12.77 13.92 -6.34
N SER A 70 13.64 14.01 -7.33
CA SER A 70 13.28 14.54 -8.64
C SER A 70 12.24 13.64 -9.28
N LYS A 71 11.19 14.24 -9.82
CA LYS A 71 10.20 13.57 -10.66
C LYS A 71 10.78 13.43 -12.08
N PRO A 72 10.82 12.21 -12.67
CA PRO A 72 11.20 12.05 -14.07
C PRO A 72 10.20 12.73 -15.01
N GLU A 73 10.67 13.20 -16.18
CA GLU A 73 9.81 13.86 -17.17
C GLU A 73 8.67 12.97 -17.69
N HIS A 74 8.94 11.67 -17.86
CA HIS A 74 7.97 10.71 -18.40
C HIS A 74 6.89 10.28 -17.41
N LEU A 75 7.04 10.59 -16.13
CA LEU A 75 6.07 10.24 -15.07
C LEU A 75 5.15 11.45 -14.84
N ASP A 76 3.86 11.26 -14.88
CA ASP A 76 2.94 12.34 -14.53
C ASP A 76 2.89 12.60 -13.01
N PHE A 77 2.29 13.72 -12.59
CA PHE A 77 2.23 14.07 -11.16
C PHE A 77 1.31 13.15 -10.36
N PHE A 78 0.30 12.55 -10.98
CA PHE A 78 -0.65 11.68 -10.29
C PHE A 78 -0.08 10.29 -10.09
N GLU A 79 0.70 9.79 -11.06
CA GLU A 79 1.52 8.60 -10.91
C GLU A 79 2.61 8.81 -9.86
N ALA A 80 3.32 9.95 -9.92
CA ALA A 80 4.33 10.31 -8.93
C ALA A 80 3.77 10.39 -7.50
N ALA A 81 2.50 10.81 -7.34
CA ALA A 81 1.81 10.85 -6.06
C ALA A 81 1.53 9.44 -5.47
N LEU A 82 1.66 8.37 -6.26
CA LEU A 82 1.55 7.00 -5.79
C LEU A 82 2.82 6.50 -5.08
N MET A 83 3.91 7.27 -5.09
CA MET A 83 5.17 6.85 -4.46
C MET A 83 5.01 6.47 -2.98
N GLU A 84 4.27 7.27 -2.22
CA GLU A 84 4.08 6.99 -0.78
C GLU A 84 3.26 5.72 -0.53
N PRO A 85 2.03 5.56 -1.07
CA PRO A 85 1.27 4.33 -0.86
C PRO A 85 1.97 3.09 -1.44
N LEU A 86 2.72 3.23 -2.53
CA LEU A 86 3.55 2.16 -3.06
C LEU A 86 4.70 1.82 -2.11
N ALA A 87 5.35 2.81 -1.47
CA ALA A 87 6.40 2.56 -0.47
C ALA A 87 5.88 1.77 0.74
N CYS A 88 4.64 2.02 1.16
CA CYS A 88 3.98 1.20 2.19
C CYS A 88 3.84 -0.25 1.73
N ALA A 89 3.35 -0.49 0.51
CA ALA A 89 3.21 -1.83 -0.04
C ALA A 89 4.56 -2.53 -0.24
N VAL A 90 5.57 -1.82 -0.74
CA VAL A 90 6.96 -2.31 -0.89
C VAL A 90 7.50 -2.74 0.48
N TYR A 91 7.34 -1.92 1.51
CA TYR A 91 7.78 -2.29 2.85
C TYR A 91 7.07 -3.55 3.36
N GLY A 92 5.76 -3.68 3.12
CA GLY A 92 5.01 -4.90 3.41
C GLY A 92 5.60 -6.13 2.70
N GLN A 93 5.94 -6.00 1.41
CA GLN A 93 6.56 -7.09 0.63
C GLN A 93 7.97 -7.45 1.11
N GLN A 94 8.78 -6.48 1.53
CA GLN A 94 10.11 -6.72 2.09
C GLN A 94 10.09 -7.56 3.38
N MET A 95 8.98 -7.50 4.12
CA MET A 95 8.78 -8.28 5.36
C MET A 95 8.23 -9.68 5.10
N LEU A 96 7.70 -9.97 3.92
CA LEU A 96 7.18 -11.27 3.53
C LEU A 96 8.30 -12.23 3.11
N PRO A 97 8.10 -13.55 3.24
CA PRO A 97 8.93 -14.50 2.51
C PRO A 97 8.75 -14.31 1.00
N SER A 98 9.70 -14.81 0.21
CA SER A 98 9.58 -14.76 -1.25
C SER A 98 8.24 -15.32 -1.73
N VAL A 99 7.53 -14.57 -2.57
CA VAL A 99 6.28 -15.01 -3.19
C VAL A 99 6.50 -15.95 -4.38
N ALA A 100 7.73 -16.06 -4.87
CA ALA A 100 8.04 -16.86 -6.04
C ALA A 100 7.66 -18.34 -5.85
N GLY A 101 6.81 -18.83 -6.76
CA GLY A 101 6.34 -20.21 -6.75
C GLY A 101 5.34 -20.54 -5.64
N ARG A 102 4.86 -19.57 -4.87
CA ARG A 102 3.90 -19.76 -3.78
C ARG A 102 2.49 -19.34 -4.17
N SER A 103 1.49 -19.93 -3.51
CA SER A 103 0.11 -19.45 -3.57
C SER A 103 -0.06 -18.22 -2.69
N VAL A 104 -0.61 -17.15 -3.26
CA VAL A 104 -0.84 -15.87 -2.58
C VAL A 104 -2.31 -15.50 -2.66
N ALA A 105 -2.90 -15.13 -1.53
CA ALA A 105 -4.24 -14.55 -1.47
C ALA A 105 -4.13 -13.10 -0.95
N ILE A 106 -4.68 -12.15 -1.71
CA ILE A 106 -4.80 -10.75 -1.29
C ILE A 106 -6.26 -10.48 -0.98
N VAL A 107 -6.52 -9.97 0.22
CA VAL A 107 -7.87 -9.68 0.71
C VAL A 107 -8.10 -8.17 0.79
N GLY A 108 -8.92 -7.66 -0.12
CA GLY A 108 -9.23 -6.24 -0.27
C GLY A 108 -8.73 -5.66 -1.59
N ALA A 109 -9.58 -5.61 -2.62
CA ALA A 109 -9.31 -5.01 -3.94
C ALA A 109 -9.40 -3.47 -3.92
N GLY A 110 -8.88 -2.83 -2.88
CA GLY A 110 -8.68 -1.39 -2.80
C GLY A 110 -7.35 -0.96 -3.41
N PRO A 111 -7.04 0.36 -3.46
CA PRO A 111 -5.78 0.85 -4.04
C PRO A 111 -4.54 0.16 -3.47
N ILE A 112 -4.52 -0.10 -2.16
CA ILE A 112 -3.40 -0.77 -1.48
C ILE A 112 -3.31 -2.25 -1.88
N GLY A 113 -4.44 -2.98 -1.90
CA GLY A 113 -4.43 -4.39 -2.33
C GLY A 113 -3.98 -4.54 -3.78
N LEU A 114 -4.37 -3.61 -4.66
CA LEU A 114 -3.92 -3.59 -6.05
C LEU A 114 -2.43 -3.26 -6.18
N LEU A 115 -1.88 -2.37 -5.35
CA LEU A 115 -0.42 -2.13 -5.28
C LEU A 115 0.33 -3.38 -4.81
N HIS A 116 -0.17 -4.07 -3.77
CA HIS A 116 0.39 -5.36 -3.37
C HIS A 116 0.32 -6.39 -4.50
N GLN A 117 -0.81 -6.44 -5.22
CA GLN A 117 -0.98 -7.34 -6.36
C GLN A 117 0.08 -7.11 -7.43
N MET A 118 0.32 -5.86 -7.86
CA MET A 118 1.34 -5.52 -8.85
C MET A 118 2.73 -6.01 -8.41
N LEU A 119 3.09 -5.82 -7.14
CA LEU A 119 4.35 -6.30 -6.59
C LEU A 119 4.44 -7.83 -6.54
N VAL A 120 3.33 -8.50 -6.17
CA VAL A 120 3.26 -9.98 -6.11
C VAL A 120 3.37 -10.58 -7.51
N VAL A 121 2.67 -10.03 -8.50
CA VAL A 121 2.79 -10.47 -9.92
C VAL A 121 4.24 -10.36 -10.41
N ASN A 122 4.91 -9.24 -10.10
CA ASN A 122 6.32 -9.06 -10.44
C ASN A 122 7.24 -10.11 -9.75
N GLY A 123 6.84 -10.62 -8.58
CA GLY A 123 7.52 -11.66 -7.81
C GLY A 123 7.27 -13.09 -8.30
N ARG A 124 6.39 -13.32 -9.29
CA ARG A 124 6.07 -14.61 -9.93
C ARG A 124 5.52 -15.67 -8.95
N PRO A 125 4.35 -15.46 -8.34
CA PRO A 125 3.69 -16.48 -7.55
C PRO A 125 3.30 -17.69 -8.42
N SER A 126 3.03 -18.86 -7.80
CA SER A 126 2.43 -19.99 -8.52
C SER A 126 0.94 -19.81 -8.75
N GLN A 127 0.30 -19.05 -7.87
CA GLN A 127 -1.10 -18.70 -7.94
C GLN A 127 -1.35 -17.39 -7.20
N LEU A 128 -2.17 -16.50 -7.75
CA LEU A 128 -2.57 -15.24 -7.14
C LEU A 128 -4.09 -15.10 -7.14
N LEU A 129 -4.66 -15.09 -5.95
CA LEU A 129 -6.08 -14.92 -5.70
C LEU A 129 -6.34 -13.51 -5.17
N MET A 130 -7.30 -12.79 -5.77
CA MET A 130 -7.74 -11.49 -5.27
C MET A 130 -9.17 -11.59 -4.73
N PHE A 131 -9.35 -11.24 -3.47
CA PHE A 131 -10.65 -11.17 -2.80
C PHE A 131 -11.06 -9.72 -2.61
N GLY A 132 -12.26 -9.37 -3.05
CA GLY A 132 -12.71 -8.00 -2.93
C GLY A 132 -14.17 -7.81 -3.25
N ARG A 133 -14.58 -6.55 -3.36
CA ARG A 133 -15.94 -6.15 -3.72
C ARG A 133 -15.87 -5.13 -4.83
N ARG A 134 -16.99 -4.97 -5.54
CA ARG A 134 -17.19 -3.98 -6.62
C ARG A 134 -16.53 -4.41 -7.94
N ALA A 135 -17.38 -4.65 -8.93
CA ALA A 135 -17.00 -5.20 -10.22
C ALA A 135 -15.79 -4.49 -10.86
N ALA A 136 -15.80 -3.16 -10.94
CA ALA A 136 -14.71 -2.41 -11.56
C ALA A 136 -13.34 -2.62 -10.92
N ARG A 137 -13.29 -2.89 -9.60
CA ARG A 137 -12.02 -3.19 -8.90
C ARG A 137 -11.55 -4.61 -9.14
N LEU A 138 -12.49 -5.54 -9.24
CA LEU A 138 -12.21 -6.94 -9.54
C LEU A 138 -11.75 -7.09 -11.00
N GLU A 139 -12.41 -6.41 -11.93
CA GLU A 139 -12.00 -6.33 -13.35
C GLU A 139 -10.57 -5.78 -13.48
N LEU A 140 -10.25 -4.72 -12.75
CA LEU A 140 -8.89 -4.20 -12.73
C LEU A 140 -7.89 -5.21 -12.14
N ALA A 141 -8.26 -5.94 -11.08
CA ALA A 141 -7.41 -6.97 -10.52
C ALA A 141 -7.12 -8.11 -11.52
N GLU A 142 -8.12 -8.53 -12.32
CA GLU A 142 -7.91 -9.48 -13.43
C GLU A 142 -6.94 -8.92 -14.48
N GLN A 143 -7.13 -7.66 -14.89
CA GLN A 143 -6.27 -7.00 -15.87
C GLN A 143 -4.81 -6.87 -15.38
N ILE A 144 -4.59 -6.66 -14.09
CA ILE A 144 -3.26 -6.58 -13.49
C ILE A 144 -2.60 -7.96 -13.35
N GLY A 145 -3.36 -9.05 -13.48
CA GLY A 145 -2.81 -10.41 -13.50
C GLY A 145 -3.10 -11.25 -12.26
N ALA A 146 -4.26 -11.06 -11.61
CA ALA A 146 -4.78 -12.09 -10.70
C ALA A 146 -5.21 -13.31 -11.51
N ASP A 147 -4.85 -14.51 -11.04
CA ASP A 147 -5.30 -15.76 -11.68
C ASP A 147 -6.79 -15.99 -11.47
N GLU A 148 -7.33 -15.55 -10.35
CA GLU A 148 -8.75 -15.57 -10.05
C GLU A 148 -9.12 -14.41 -9.11
N VAL A 149 -10.28 -13.79 -9.39
CA VAL A 149 -10.89 -12.79 -8.54
C VAL A 149 -12.17 -13.33 -7.91
N VAL A 150 -12.41 -12.96 -6.66
CA VAL A 150 -13.55 -13.45 -5.88
C VAL A 150 -14.32 -12.27 -5.31
N ASP A 151 -15.60 -12.18 -5.67
CA ASP A 151 -16.51 -11.20 -5.10
C ASP A 151 -16.97 -11.66 -3.70
N THR A 152 -16.51 -10.97 -2.67
CA THR A 152 -16.82 -11.30 -1.28
C THR A 152 -18.23 -10.88 -0.84
N ASP A 153 -18.97 -10.14 -1.66
CA ASP A 153 -20.41 -9.92 -1.45
C ASP A 153 -21.25 -11.14 -1.91
N VAL A 154 -20.71 -11.96 -2.82
CA VAL A 154 -21.32 -13.20 -3.31
C VAL A 154 -20.80 -14.40 -2.52
N GLU A 155 -19.50 -14.53 -2.40
CA GLU A 155 -18.84 -15.62 -1.70
C GLU A 155 -18.31 -15.12 -0.35
N THR A 156 -19.18 -15.18 0.67
CA THR A 156 -18.97 -14.52 1.95
C THR A 156 -18.10 -15.30 2.94
N ASP A 157 -17.90 -16.63 2.76
CA ASP A 157 -16.99 -17.44 3.57
C ASP A 157 -15.59 -17.41 2.97
N LEU A 158 -14.79 -16.43 3.42
CA LEU A 158 -13.44 -16.21 2.93
C LEU A 158 -12.52 -17.43 3.13
N VAL A 159 -12.63 -18.10 4.27
CA VAL A 159 -11.78 -19.27 4.58
C VAL A 159 -12.04 -20.39 3.60
N SER A 160 -13.31 -20.78 3.44
CA SER A 160 -13.71 -21.83 2.49
C SER A 160 -13.38 -21.43 1.04
N ALA A 161 -13.49 -20.14 0.71
CA ALA A 161 -13.18 -19.61 -0.62
C ALA A 161 -11.69 -19.77 -0.96
N ILE A 162 -10.80 -19.46 -0.01
CA ILE A 162 -9.36 -19.66 -0.16
C ILE A 162 -9.05 -21.16 -0.23
N GLU A 163 -9.55 -21.97 0.69
CA GLU A 163 -9.27 -23.40 0.75
C GLU A 163 -9.70 -24.13 -0.54
N ARG A 164 -10.89 -23.86 -1.07
CA ARG A 164 -11.33 -24.48 -2.34
C ARG A 164 -10.38 -24.24 -3.51
N ARG A 165 -9.79 -23.05 -3.57
CA ARG A 165 -8.90 -22.63 -4.66
C ARG A 165 -7.45 -23.09 -4.48
N THR A 166 -7.12 -23.51 -3.29
CA THR A 166 -5.78 -23.98 -2.90
C THR A 166 -5.73 -25.46 -2.54
N GLY A 167 -6.63 -26.27 -3.12
CA GLY A 167 -6.68 -27.71 -2.92
C GLY A 167 -6.98 -28.14 -1.46
N GLY A 168 -7.67 -27.31 -0.69
CA GLY A 168 -8.01 -27.57 0.72
C GLY A 168 -6.92 -27.19 1.73
N HIS A 169 -5.81 -26.60 1.26
CA HIS A 169 -4.64 -26.35 2.12
C HIS A 169 -4.61 -24.92 2.69
N GLY A 170 -5.30 -23.95 2.10
CA GLY A 170 -5.14 -22.53 2.35
C GLY A 170 -4.04 -21.93 1.50
N ALA A 171 -3.91 -20.59 1.48
CA ALA A 171 -2.85 -19.90 0.76
C ALA A 171 -1.56 -19.84 1.58
N GLU A 172 -0.40 -20.03 0.95
CA GLU A 172 0.89 -19.98 1.65
C GLU A 172 1.22 -18.57 2.16
N ILE A 173 0.73 -17.55 1.45
CA ILE A 173 0.84 -16.14 1.87
C ILE A 173 -0.54 -15.51 1.76
N VAL A 174 -0.99 -14.87 2.83
CA VAL A 174 -2.21 -14.05 2.83
C VAL A 174 -1.86 -12.62 3.19
N ILE A 175 -2.29 -11.67 2.35
CA ILE A 175 -2.09 -10.23 2.56
C ILE A 175 -3.46 -9.59 2.79
N GLU A 176 -3.70 -9.14 4.02
CA GLU A 176 -4.95 -8.53 4.42
C GLU A 176 -4.85 -7.00 4.30
N CYS A 177 -5.69 -6.38 3.46
CA CYS A 177 -5.66 -4.96 3.12
C CYS A 177 -6.95 -4.20 3.47
N THR A 178 -7.90 -4.83 4.20
CA THR A 178 -9.18 -4.19 4.51
C THR A 178 -9.21 -3.48 5.87
N GLY A 179 -8.45 -3.99 6.84
CA GLY A 179 -8.47 -3.52 8.22
C GLY A 179 -9.75 -3.88 8.98
N GLN A 180 -10.57 -4.80 8.47
CA GLN A 180 -11.78 -5.25 9.14
C GLN A 180 -11.44 -6.37 10.14
N PRO A 181 -11.91 -6.30 11.40
CA PRO A 181 -11.54 -7.27 12.43
C PRO A 181 -11.88 -8.73 12.07
N GLU A 182 -13.05 -8.95 11.47
CA GLU A 182 -13.51 -10.26 11.02
C GLU A 182 -12.62 -10.80 9.91
N VAL A 183 -12.24 -9.94 8.96
CA VAL A 183 -11.37 -10.28 7.83
C VAL A 183 -9.96 -10.57 8.29
N TRP A 184 -9.45 -9.88 9.32
CA TRP A 184 -8.18 -10.24 9.97
C TRP A 184 -8.19 -11.70 10.44
N ARG A 185 -9.25 -12.07 11.17
CA ARG A 185 -9.40 -13.45 11.69
C ARG A 185 -9.48 -14.45 10.55
N GLU A 186 -10.31 -14.20 9.55
CA GLU A 186 -10.52 -15.10 8.42
C GLU A 186 -9.27 -15.25 7.56
N SER A 187 -8.53 -14.16 7.32
CA SER A 187 -7.24 -14.18 6.62
C SER A 187 -6.23 -15.12 7.32
N ILE A 188 -6.13 -15.03 8.65
CA ILE A 188 -5.26 -15.95 9.41
C ILE A 188 -5.76 -17.40 9.31
N LEU A 189 -7.07 -17.61 9.36
CA LEU A 189 -7.66 -18.96 9.27
C LEU A 189 -7.49 -19.60 7.89
N GLY A 190 -7.54 -18.78 6.83
CA GLY A 190 -7.35 -19.22 5.43
C GLY A 190 -5.88 -19.44 5.05
N THR A 191 -4.94 -19.18 5.98
CA THR A 191 -3.51 -19.37 5.72
C THR A 191 -3.13 -20.84 5.85
N ALA A 192 -2.33 -21.34 4.92
CA ALA A 192 -1.84 -22.72 4.88
C ALA A 192 -0.95 -23.06 6.08
N LYS A 193 -0.72 -24.35 6.32
CA LYS A 193 0.30 -24.78 7.31
C LYS A 193 1.68 -24.25 6.91
N ASP A 194 2.42 -23.74 7.88
CA ASP A 194 3.72 -23.08 7.71
C ASP A 194 3.64 -21.80 6.87
N GLY A 195 2.43 -21.26 6.69
CA GLY A 195 2.17 -20.06 5.89
C GLY A 195 2.30 -18.78 6.69
N THR A 196 2.19 -17.67 5.96
CA THR A 196 2.41 -16.32 6.50
C THR A 196 1.20 -15.43 6.21
N THR A 197 0.70 -14.75 7.24
CA THR A 197 -0.32 -13.69 7.10
C THR A 197 0.29 -12.34 7.39
N LEU A 198 0.22 -11.43 6.44
CA LEU A 198 0.51 -10.01 6.62
C LEU A 198 -0.81 -9.27 6.89
N LEU A 199 -0.94 -8.70 8.09
CA LEU A 199 -2.02 -7.78 8.45
C LEU A 199 -1.58 -6.36 8.10
N PHE A 200 -1.92 -5.93 6.90
CA PHE A 200 -1.56 -4.62 6.36
C PHE A 200 -2.61 -3.55 6.67
N GLY A 201 -3.88 -3.89 6.52
CA GLY A 201 -4.98 -3.01 6.87
C GLY A 201 -5.05 -2.76 8.39
N GLY A 202 -5.03 -1.50 8.83
CA GLY A 202 -5.10 -1.15 10.25
C GLY A 202 -6.52 -1.21 10.80
N CYS A 203 -6.70 -1.80 11.99
CA CYS A 203 -7.95 -1.71 12.77
C CYS A 203 -7.98 -0.47 13.66
N SER A 204 -9.17 -0.07 14.10
CA SER A 204 -9.33 1.00 15.09
C SER A 204 -8.65 0.64 16.41
N SER A 205 -8.14 1.66 17.12
CA SER A 205 -7.52 1.47 18.44
C SER A 205 -8.50 0.77 19.41
N GLY A 206 -7.98 -0.19 20.17
CA GLY A 206 -8.77 -0.97 21.14
C GLY A 206 -9.56 -2.13 20.54
N THR A 207 -9.52 -2.35 19.24
CA THR A 207 -10.15 -3.52 18.60
C THR A 207 -9.60 -4.82 19.17
N LYS A 208 -10.50 -5.74 19.46
CA LYS A 208 -10.16 -7.11 19.91
C LYS A 208 -10.69 -8.11 18.89
N VAL A 209 -9.81 -8.98 18.40
CA VAL A 209 -10.17 -10.03 17.45
C VAL A 209 -10.06 -11.38 18.15
N PRO A 210 -11.18 -12.09 18.41
CA PRO A 210 -11.13 -13.44 18.95
C PRO A 210 -10.50 -14.39 17.94
N PHE A 211 -9.46 -15.12 18.36
CA PHE A 211 -8.75 -16.04 17.49
C PHE A 211 -8.41 -17.34 18.22
N PRO A 212 -8.59 -18.53 17.62
CA PRO A 212 -8.21 -19.80 18.22
C PRO A 212 -6.69 -19.95 18.20
N MET A 213 -6.02 -19.52 19.27
CA MET A 213 -4.55 -19.45 19.37
C MET A 213 -3.84 -20.78 19.09
N GLN A 214 -4.53 -21.91 19.32
CA GLN A 214 -4.01 -23.23 18.97
C GLN A 214 -3.62 -23.31 17.48
N ARG A 215 -4.35 -22.61 16.58
CA ARG A 215 -4.07 -22.56 15.13
C ARG A 215 -2.69 -21.97 14.81
N LEU A 216 -2.21 -21.00 15.60
CA LEU A 216 -0.86 -20.46 15.41
C LEU A 216 0.19 -21.53 15.71
N TRP A 217 -0.04 -22.33 16.74
CA TRP A 217 0.91 -23.34 17.20
C TRP A 217 0.87 -24.61 16.34
N ASP A 218 -0.31 -25.22 16.12
CA ASP A 218 -0.44 -26.51 15.44
C ASP A 218 -0.20 -26.42 13.92
N ARG A 219 -0.38 -25.22 13.33
CA ARG A 219 -0.11 -24.96 11.91
C ARG A 219 1.21 -24.23 11.67
N ARG A 220 1.97 -23.85 12.68
CA ARG A 220 3.21 -23.06 12.56
C ARG A 220 3.02 -21.75 11.81
N LEU A 221 1.92 -21.03 12.03
CA LEU A 221 1.64 -19.80 11.29
C LEU A 221 2.57 -18.65 11.72
N THR A 222 3.02 -17.88 10.74
CA THR A 222 3.62 -16.57 10.96
C THR A 222 2.55 -15.51 10.72
N VAL A 223 2.26 -14.67 11.73
CA VAL A 223 1.31 -13.57 11.62
C VAL A 223 1.99 -12.30 12.11
N PHE A 224 2.01 -11.28 11.29
CA PHE A 224 2.61 -10.00 11.67
C PHE A 224 1.89 -8.82 11.01
N GLY A 225 2.04 -7.65 11.61
CA GLY A 225 1.62 -6.38 11.05
C GLY A 225 2.80 -5.55 10.59
N VAL A 226 2.56 -4.63 9.68
CA VAL A 226 3.51 -3.60 9.28
C VAL A 226 2.96 -2.23 9.60
N PHE A 227 3.83 -1.30 9.88
CA PHE A 227 3.45 0.07 10.10
C PHE A 227 4.35 1.00 9.30
N HIS A 228 3.72 1.85 8.48
CA HIS A 228 4.42 2.88 7.74
C HIS A 228 5.41 2.30 6.70
N PHE A 229 6.49 3.02 6.38
CA PHE A 229 7.54 2.66 5.42
C PHE A 229 8.92 3.13 5.92
N THR A 230 9.98 2.61 5.29
CA THR A 230 11.35 3.08 5.51
C THR A 230 11.81 3.96 4.33
N PRO A 231 12.86 4.78 4.46
CA PRO A 231 13.43 5.52 3.33
C PRO A 231 13.88 4.60 2.18
N GLU A 232 14.36 3.40 2.50
CA GLU A 232 14.76 2.39 1.52
C GLU A 232 13.55 1.91 0.71
N ALA A 233 12.41 1.69 1.37
CA ALA A 233 11.15 1.33 0.69
C ALA A 233 10.63 2.48 -0.21
N VAL A 234 10.82 3.74 0.19
CA VAL A 234 10.49 4.91 -0.65
C VAL A 234 11.38 4.95 -1.89
N ALA A 235 12.69 4.72 -1.72
CA ALA A 235 13.64 4.68 -2.83
C ALA A 235 13.29 3.55 -3.82
N GLU A 236 12.96 2.35 -3.32
CA GLU A 236 12.54 1.22 -4.16
C GLU A 236 11.20 1.49 -4.86
N ALA A 237 10.21 2.08 -4.16
CA ALA A 237 8.95 2.49 -4.78
C ALA A 237 9.17 3.49 -5.92
N ARG A 238 10.06 4.46 -5.72
CA ARG A 238 10.48 5.39 -6.77
C ARG A 238 11.09 4.65 -7.98
N GLU A 239 11.95 3.66 -7.76
CA GLU A 239 12.54 2.87 -8.84
C GLU A 239 11.48 2.09 -9.63
N TYR A 240 10.48 1.53 -8.96
CA TYR A 240 9.34 0.89 -9.64
C TYR A 240 8.60 1.87 -10.54
N LEU A 241 8.27 3.06 -10.03
CA LEU A 241 7.59 4.10 -10.81
C LEU A 241 8.45 4.57 -12.00
N CYS A 242 9.72 4.90 -11.76
CA CYS A 242 10.62 5.39 -12.80
C CYS A 242 10.91 4.36 -13.90
N SER A 243 10.86 3.08 -13.58
CA SER A 243 11.12 1.99 -14.54
C SER A 243 9.90 1.56 -15.35
N GLY A 244 8.69 2.03 -14.99
CA GLY A 244 7.43 1.59 -15.63
C GLY A 244 7.14 0.09 -15.47
N ARG A 245 7.75 -0.57 -14.48
CA ARG A 245 7.54 -2.03 -14.24
C ARG A 245 6.19 -2.37 -13.66
N LEU A 246 5.52 -1.40 -13.06
CA LEU A 246 4.20 -1.59 -12.46
C LEU A 246 3.18 -0.71 -13.23
N PRO A 247 2.01 -1.27 -13.60
CA PRO A 247 0.98 -0.56 -14.35
C PRO A 247 0.15 0.36 -13.42
N VAL A 248 0.83 1.31 -12.75
CA VAL A 248 0.22 2.17 -11.72
C VAL A 248 -0.76 3.20 -12.30
N GLU A 249 -0.66 3.50 -13.57
CA GLU A 249 -1.57 4.39 -14.32
C GLU A 249 -3.02 3.95 -14.22
N HIS A 250 -3.28 2.66 -14.07
CA HIS A 250 -4.63 2.11 -13.92
C HIS A 250 -5.28 2.39 -12.55
N LEU A 251 -4.49 2.81 -11.55
CA LEU A 251 -5.02 3.08 -10.21
C LEU A 251 -5.71 4.44 -10.12
N VAL A 252 -5.24 5.43 -10.86
CA VAL A 252 -5.86 6.76 -10.88
C VAL A 252 -6.98 6.75 -11.91
N THR A 253 -8.20 6.59 -11.43
CA THR A 253 -9.39 6.46 -12.30
C THR A 253 -9.66 7.76 -13.08
N GLU A 254 -9.50 8.90 -12.42
CA GLU A 254 -9.80 10.22 -12.97
C GLU A 254 -9.08 11.29 -12.17
N VAL A 255 -8.79 12.41 -12.82
CA VAL A 255 -8.26 13.63 -12.21
C VAL A 255 -9.38 14.64 -12.10
N ARG A 256 -9.59 15.23 -10.93
CA ARG A 256 -10.62 16.25 -10.67
C ARG A 256 -10.07 17.46 -9.92
N PRO A 257 -10.69 18.62 -10.10
CA PRO A 257 -10.33 19.82 -9.35
C PRO A 257 -10.62 19.65 -7.85
N MET A 258 -9.84 20.33 -7.03
CA MET A 258 -10.02 20.30 -5.56
C MET A 258 -11.40 20.84 -5.14
N SER A 259 -12.00 21.73 -5.93
CA SER A 259 -13.37 22.23 -5.71
C SER A 259 -14.42 21.11 -5.64
N ASP A 260 -14.18 19.98 -6.30
CA ASP A 260 -15.09 18.83 -6.39
C ASP A 260 -14.95 17.84 -5.21
N TYR A 261 -14.20 18.18 -4.16
CA TYR A 261 -13.84 17.25 -3.09
C TYR A 261 -15.05 16.48 -2.50
N GLN A 262 -16.22 17.15 -2.33
CA GLN A 262 -17.41 16.49 -1.79
C GLN A 262 -17.95 15.41 -2.72
N ALA A 263 -17.98 15.67 -4.04
CA ALA A 263 -18.39 14.69 -5.05
C ALA A 263 -17.38 13.54 -5.12
N ILE A 264 -16.08 13.84 -5.08
CA ILE A 264 -14.99 12.85 -5.05
C ILE A 264 -15.17 11.88 -3.88
N PHE A 265 -15.37 12.38 -2.65
CA PHE A 265 -15.58 11.52 -1.48
C PHE A 265 -16.88 10.72 -1.56
N SER A 266 -17.96 11.31 -2.08
CA SER A 266 -19.22 10.59 -2.32
C SER A 266 -19.04 9.45 -3.32
N ASP A 267 -18.35 9.69 -4.42
CA ASP A 267 -18.07 8.70 -5.45
C ASP A 267 -17.14 7.57 -4.96
N LEU A 268 -16.12 7.89 -4.16
CA LEU A 268 -15.27 6.89 -3.51
C LEU A 268 -16.08 6.02 -2.54
N ALA A 269 -16.95 6.63 -1.72
CA ALA A 269 -17.83 5.88 -0.81
C ALA A 269 -18.81 4.97 -1.57
N ALA A 270 -19.33 5.44 -2.70
CA ALA A 270 -20.17 4.64 -3.59
C ALA A 270 -19.37 3.61 -4.41
N GLY A 271 -18.03 3.68 -4.41
CA GLY A 271 -17.13 2.76 -5.11
C GLY A 271 -17.07 2.90 -6.61
N LYS A 272 -17.38 4.08 -7.11
CA LYS A 272 -17.33 4.39 -8.54
C LYS A 272 -15.91 4.50 -9.08
N ALA A 273 -14.91 4.59 -8.21
CA ALA A 273 -13.50 4.73 -8.57
C ALA A 273 -12.59 3.91 -7.65
N VAL A 274 -11.40 3.62 -8.15
CA VAL A 274 -10.30 3.06 -7.34
C VAL A 274 -9.64 4.19 -6.55
N LYS A 275 -9.17 5.24 -7.25
CA LYS A 275 -8.50 6.42 -6.68
C LYS A 275 -8.72 7.62 -7.61
N TYR A 276 -8.87 8.80 -7.04
CA TYR A 276 -8.87 10.06 -7.78
C TYR A 276 -7.53 10.78 -7.64
N GLY A 277 -7.04 11.37 -8.73
CA GLY A 277 -6.10 12.46 -8.69
C GLY A 277 -6.83 13.76 -8.36
N ILE A 278 -6.29 14.59 -7.46
CA ILE A 278 -6.87 15.89 -7.13
C ILE A 278 -5.91 16.98 -7.57
N GLU A 279 -6.39 17.86 -8.46
CA GLU A 279 -5.66 19.01 -8.91
C GLU A 279 -5.97 20.23 -8.03
N PRO A 280 -4.97 20.75 -7.28
CA PRO A 280 -5.23 21.79 -6.30
C PRO A 280 -5.38 23.20 -6.87
N TRP A 281 -5.06 23.40 -8.15
CA TRP A 281 -5.00 24.72 -8.79
C TRP A 281 -6.27 25.11 -9.57
N SER A 282 -7.28 24.29 -9.58
CA SER A 282 -8.50 24.49 -10.38
C SER A 282 -9.74 24.70 -9.51
#